data_7c220cf8289d9fa423919ebd735fb937
#
_entry.id   7c220cf8289d9fa423919ebd735fb937
#
_cell.length_a   1.000
_cell.length_b   1.000
_cell.length_c   1.000
_cell.angle_alpha   90.00
_cell.angle_beta   90.00
_cell.angle_gamma   90.00
#
_symmetry.space_group_name_H-M   'P 1'
#
loop_
_entity.id
_entity.type
_entity.pdbx_description
1 polymer ?
#
loop_
_entity_poly.entity_id
_entity_poly.type
_entity_poly.pdbx_seq_one_letter_code
_entity_poly.pdbx_strand_id
1 'polypeptide(L)'
;HAPDPDDKNECIQCTAASRAGDINSYARQKSRLDMTVSQQLGIGTLSLYGSSVDYWGGQEGRQVSFTASYGSTWNKVNWNLSAQLSSVQDTRQLTQSELRDEVFFGRIGQPGRIDNRYMLTLSMPLGGESRAPTINTSFSRDTGDTRGSQQQVGINGFLGEDTALNYGVSASRATSESTHSGQFNTYAGYRTDATQLRAGYSQSRDSSQLSFGADGGVVVHAEGIAFSQSLGEASALVHVPGAEGARLGGSSGARVNSSG
;
A
#
# COMPACT_ATOMS: atom_id res chain seq x y z
N HIS A 1 23.00 36.90 18.97
CA HIS A 1 23.40 37.67 17.77
C HIS A 1 22.11 38.00 17.05
N ALA A 2 21.66 39.23 17.13
CA ALA A 2 20.57 39.73 16.34
C ALA A 2 21.05 39.87 14.88
N PRO A 3 20.30 39.47 13.88
CA PRO A 3 20.66 39.61 12.48
C PRO A 3 20.75 41.09 12.10
N ASP A 4 21.73 41.40 11.27
CA ASP A 4 21.99 42.74 10.76
C ASP A 4 20.82 43.18 9.86
N PRO A 5 20.14 44.30 10.13
CA PRO A 5 18.99 44.74 9.35
C PRO A 5 19.31 45.20 7.92
N ASP A 6 20.58 45.32 7.55
CA ASP A 6 21.02 45.77 6.22
C ASP A 6 21.42 44.63 5.26
N ASP A 7 21.39 43.35 5.70
CA ASP A 7 21.67 42.25 4.82
C ASP A 7 20.38 41.79 4.08
N LYS A 8 20.13 42.46 2.96
CA LYS A 8 18.99 42.16 2.07
C LYS A 8 19.02 40.73 1.48
N ASN A 9 20.18 40.03 1.52
CA ASN A 9 20.30 38.67 1.02
C ASN A 9 19.78 37.65 2.03
N GLU A 10 19.93 37.90 3.34
CA GLU A 10 19.32 37.02 4.36
C GLU A 10 17.80 37.12 4.36
N CYS A 11 17.24 38.32 4.15
CA CYS A 11 15.81 38.53 4.05
C CYS A 11 15.19 37.83 2.82
N ILE A 12 15.91 37.73 1.69
CA ILE A 12 15.40 37.06 0.48
C ILE A 12 15.35 35.55 0.69
N GLN A 13 16.33 34.98 1.39
CA GLN A 13 16.30 33.54 1.75
C GLN A 13 15.23 33.23 2.80
N CYS A 14 15.03 34.08 3.80
CA CYS A 14 13.96 33.92 4.78
C CYS A 14 12.57 34.02 4.14
N THR A 15 12.40 34.94 3.17
CA THR A 15 11.11 35.07 2.47
C THR A 15 10.83 33.88 1.53
N ALA A 16 11.86 33.34 0.91
CA ALA A 16 11.72 32.13 0.08
C ALA A 16 11.47 30.88 0.94
N ALA A 17 12.11 30.76 2.10
CA ALA A 17 11.90 29.66 3.01
C ALA A 17 10.50 29.70 3.68
N SER A 18 10.01 30.88 4.04
CA SER A 18 8.64 31.02 4.55
C SER A 18 7.58 30.78 3.46
N ARG A 19 7.84 31.18 2.22
CA ARG A 19 6.94 30.82 1.09
C ARG A 19 7.01 29.35 0.71
N ALA A 20 8.18 28.71 0.79
CA ALA A 20 8.29 27.26 0.60
C ALA A 20 7.63 26.46 1.74
N GLY A 21 7.60 27.02 2.96
CA GLY A 21 6.85 26.45 4.09
C GLY A 21 5.34 26.59 3.93
N ASP A 22 4.86 27.69 3.32
CA ASP A 22 3.43 27.90 3.04
C ASP A 22 2.91 27.04 1.86
N ILE A 23 3.77 26.60 0.96
CA ILE A 23 3.40 25.67 -0.13
C ILE A 23 3.09 24.27 0.43
N ASN A 24 3.55 23.93 1.61
CA ASN A 24 3.21 22.74 2.38
C ASN A 24 2.15 23.03 3.46
N SER A 25 1.28 23.99 3.27
CA SER A 25 0.07 24.09 4.06
C SER A 25 -0.75 22.83 3.78
N TYR A 26 -0.61 21.85 4.66
CA TYR A 26 -1.43 20.64 4.67
C TYR A 26 -2.87 21.09 4.58
N ALA A 27 -3.57 20.70 3.54
CA ALA A 27 -4.98 20.99 3.38
C ALA A 27 -5.68 20.48 4.64
N ARG A 28 -6.08 21.42 5.52
CA ARG A 28 -6.72 21.06 6.79
C ARG A 28 -8.13 20.62 6.47
N GLN A 29 -8.40 19.35 6.71
CA GLN A 29 -9.73 18.79 6.56
C GLN A 29 -10.72 19.55 7.46
N LYS A 30 -11.80 20.06 6.86
CA LYS A 30 -12.87 20.76 7.55
C LYS A 30 -13.92 19.79 8.06
N SER A 31 -14.38 18.93 7.18
CA SER A 31 -15.39 17.92 7.49
C SER A 31 -15.17 16.68 6.62
N ARG A 32 -15.59 15.54 7.14
CA ARG A 32 -15.61 14.27 6.41
C ARG A 32 -16.88 13.52 6.74
N LEU A 33 -17.53 13.03 5.71
CA LEU A 33 -18.68 12.15 5.80
C LEU A 33 -18.37 10.87 5.02
N ASP A 34 -18.41 9.73 5.69
CA ASP A 34 -18.27 8.43 5.08
C ASP A 34 -19.54 7.62 5.30
N MET A 35 -19.97 6.92 4.25
CA MET A 35 -21.11 6.03 4.29
C MET A 35 -20.74 4.70 3.65
N THR A 36 -21.04 3.59 4.32
CA THR A 36 -20.81 2.25 3.81
C THR A 36 -22.09 1.44 3.93
N VAL A 37 -22.47 0.78 2.85
CA VAL A 37 -23.60 -0.16 2.80
C VAL A 37 -23.09 -1.45 2.19
N SER A 38 -23.38 -2.58 2.84
CA SER A 38 -23.00 -3.90 2.34
C SER A 38 -24.23 -4.83 2.42
N GLN A 39 -24.50 -5.51 1.31
CA GLN A 39 -25.66 -6.40 1.18
C GLN A 39 -25.25 -7.70 0.52
N GLN A 40 -25.62 -8.80 1.15
CA GLN A 40 -25.49 -10.13 0.54
C GLN A 40 -26.57 -10.30 -0.55
N LEU A 41 -26.12 -10.56 -1.78
CA LEU A 41 -26.99 -10.75 -2.93
C LEU A 41 -26.71 -12.13 -3.57
N GLY A 42 -27.54 -13.10 -3.28
CA GLY A 42 -27.36 -14.47 -3.81
C GLY A 42 -26.01 -15.07 -3.40
N ILE A 43 -25.17 -15.36 -4.37
CA ILE A 43 -23.85 -15.99 -4.16
C ILE A 43 -22.72 -14.96 -3.90
N GLY A 44 -23.02 -13.67 -3.89
CA GLY A 44 -22.01 -12.61 -3.74
C GLY A 44 -22.44 -11.48 -2.82
N THR A 45 -21.54 -10.57 -2.59
CA THR A 45 -21.74 -9.39 -1.74
C THR A 45 -21.58 -8.14 -2.56
N LEU A 46 -22.58 -7.28 -2.55
CA LEU A 46 -22.53 -5.91 -3.05
C LEU A 46 -22.11 -4.99 -1.92
N SER A 47 -21.11 -4.16 -2.15
CA SER A 47 -20.68 -3.12 -1.21
C SER A 47 -20.64 -1.76 -1.90
N LEU A 48 -21.22 -0.78 -1.25
CA LEU A 48 -21.26 0.61 -1.70
C LEU A 48 -20.56 1.46 -0.64
N TYR A 49 -19.64 2.27 -1.07
CA TYR A 49 -18.92 3.22 -0.23
C TYR A 49 -19.01 4.61 -0.84
N GLY A 50 -19.40 5.59 -0.04
CA GLY A 50 -19.39 7.00 -0.40
C GLY A 50 -18.59 7.81 0.62
N SER A 51 -17.77 8.73 0.13
CA SER A 51 -16.99 9.65 0.96
C SER A 51 -17.10 11.07 0.41
N SER A 52 -17.29 12.03 1.31
CA SER A 52 -17.26 13.46 1.00
C SER A 52 -16.35 14.16 1.99
N VAL A 53 -15.33 14.84 1.49
CA VAL A 53 -14.33 15.55 2.29
C VAL A 53 -14.31 17.00 1.87
N ASP A 54 -14.48 17.90 2.82
CA ASP A 54 -14.33 19.34 2.65
C ASP A 54 -13.03 19.81 3.31
N TYR A 55 -12.33 20.74 2.69
CA TYR A 55 -11.07 21.29 3.18
C TYR A 55 -11.20 22.76 3.57
N TRP A 56 -10.35 23.22 4.52
CA TRP A 56 -10.20 24.62 4.86
C TRP A 56 -9.20 25.28 3.90
N GLY A 57 -9.43 26.52 3.52
CA GLY A 57 -8.42 27.34 2.85
C GLY A 57 -8.62 27.66 1.38
N GLY A 58 -9.73 27.28 0.77
CA GLY A 58 -10.18 27.77 -0.55
C GLY A 58 -9.36 27.32 -1.78
N GLN A 59 -8.29 26.56 -1.61
CA GLN A 59 -7.48 26.04 -2.72
C GLN A 59 -7.85 24.60 -3.11
N GLU A 60 -8.39 23.86 -2.18
CA GLU A 60 -8.90 22.51 -2.43
C GLU A 60 -10.36 22.48 -2.04
N GLY A 61 -11.21 22.38 -3.01
CA GLY A 61 -12.65 22.33 -2.79
C GLY A 61 -13.11 21.01 -2.19
N ARG A 62 -14.32 20.65 -2.49
CA ARG A 62 -14.94 19.41 -2.03
C ARG A 62 -14.46 18.23 -2.85
N GLN A 63 -13.95 17.21 -2.19
CA GLN A 63 -13.68 15.91 -2.79
C GLN A 63 -14.84 14.96 -2.50
N VAL A 64 -15.40 14.37 -3.54
CA VAL A 64 -16.45 13.35 -3.43
C VAL A 64 -15.94 12.08 -4.12
N SER A 65 -16.04 10.96 -3.44
CA SER A 65 -15.74 9.66 -4.02
C SER A 65 -16.88 8.68 -3.76
N PHE A 66 -17.16 7.86 -4.75
CA PHE A 66 -18.13 6.80 -4.67
C PHE A 66 -17.52 5.51 -5.22
N THR A 67 -17.63 4.42 -4.49
CA THR A 67 -17.15 3.10 -4.91
C THR A 67 -18.28 2.09 -4.79
N ALA A 68 -18.54 1.38 -5.87
CA ALA A 68 -19.40 0.22 -5.88
C ALA A 68 -18.55 -1.02 -6.18
N SER A 69 -18.71 -2.08 -5.42
CA SER A 69 -18.03 -3.34 -5.66
C SER A 69 -18.95 -4.54 -5.45
N TYR A 70 -18.76 -5.53 -6.29
CA TYR A 70 -19.45 -6.81 -6.15
C TYR A 70 -18.42 -7.94 -6.19
N GLY A 71 -18.41 -8.77 -5.15
CA GLY A 71 -17.51 -9.91 -5.01
C GLY A 71 -18.26 -11.21 -4.80
N SER A 72 -17.71 -12.27 -5.37
CA SER A 72 -18.27 -13.62 -5.23
C SER A 72 -17.17 -14.66 -5.41
N THR A 73 -17.52 -15.90 -5.06
CA THR A 73 -16.66 -17.07 -5.26
C THR A 73 -17.38 -18.05 -6.19
N TRP A 74 -16.71 -18.43 -7.26
CA TRP A 74 -17.18 -19.44 -8.17
C TRP A 74 -16.12 -20.53 -8.35
N ASN A 75 -16.43 -21.74 -7.98
CA ASN A 75 -15.54 -22.90 -8.13
C ASN A 75 -14.07 -22.65 -7.69
N LYS A 76 -13.87 -22.18 -6.45
CA LYS A 76 -12.57 -21.78 -5.87
C LYS A 76 -11.95 -20.50 -6.44
N VAL A 77 -12.53 -19.87 -7.44
CA VAL A 77 -12.10 -18.57 -7.94
C VAL A 77 -12.86 -17.49 -7.17
N ASN A 78 -12.13 -16.70 -6.40
CA ASN A 78 -12.65 -15.48 -5.81
C ASN A 78 -12.48 -14.36 -6.83
N TRP A 79 -13.54 -13.64 -7.10
CA TRP A 79 -13.50 -12.50 -7.99
C TRP A 79 -14.21 -11.29 -7.38
N ASN A 80 -13.70 -10.12 -7.70
CA ASN A 80 -14.29 -8.85 -7.30
C ASN A 80 -14.23 -7.88 -8.46
N LEU A 81 -15.35 -7.27 -8.78
CA LEU A 81 -15.48 -6.18 -9.73
C LEU A 81 -15.79 -4.90 -8.95
N SER A 82 -15.04 -3.85 -9.18
CA SER A 82 -15.29 -2.55 -8.55
C SER A 82 -15.25 -1.40 -9.55
N ALA A 83 -16.08 -0.41 -9.30
CA ALA A 83 -16.11 0.86 -10.01
C ALA A 83 -16.01 1.99 -8.98
N GLN A 84 -15.03 2.84 -9.16
CA GLN A 84 -14.79 4.02 -8.33
C GLN A 84 -14.95 5.27 -9.19
N LEU A 85 -15.75 6.20 -8.72
CA LEU A 85 -15.89 7.53 -9.29
C LEU A 85 -15.36 8.52 -8.25
N SER A 86 -14.49 9.39 -8.68
CA SER A 86 -13.88 10.41 -7.83
C SER A 86 -13.98 11.76 -8.52
N SER A 87 -14.46 12.76 -7.81
CA SER A 87 -14.53 14.12 -8.30
C SER A 87 -13.89 15.06 -7.29
N VAL A 88 -12.95 15.85 -7.74
CA VAL A 88 -12.32 16.93 -6.97
C VAL A 88 -12.78 18.25 -7.55
N GLN A 89 -13.57 19.00 -6.81
CA GLN A 89 -13.94 20.36 -7.20
C GLN A 89 -12.81 21.29 -6.78
N ASP A 90 -12.08 21.82 -7.75
CA ASP A 90 -11.08 22.85 -7.53
C ASP A 90 -11.79 24.20 -7.41
N THR A 91 -11.76 24.80 -6.22
CA THR A 91 -12.29 26.15 -5.98
C THR A 91 -11.18 27.19 -6.05
N ARG A 92 -10.26 27.08 -7.02
CA ARG A 92 -9.28 28.15 -7.23
C ARG A 92 -10.00 29.47 -7.39
N GLN A 93 -9.67 30.43 -6.54
CA GLN A 93 -10.00 31.81 -6.79
C GLN A 93 -9.16 32.26 -7.99
N LEU A 94 -9.81 32.34 -9.14
CA LEU A 94 -9.19 32.88 -10.34
C LEU A 94 -8.67 34.29 -10.06
N THR A 95 -7.44 34.54 -10.38
CA THR A 95 -6.86 35.89 -10.35
C THR A 95 -7.63 36.79 -11.30
N GLN A 96 -7.69 38.10 -11.06
CA GLN A 96 -8.42 39.03 -11.94
C GLN A 96 -7.97 38.99 -13.40
N SER A 97 -6.73 38.60 -13.68
CA SER A 97 -6.23 38.37 -15.04
C SER A 97 -6.81 37.11 -15.69
N GLU A 98 -6.95 36.04 -14.95
CA GLU A 98 -7.54 34.77 -15.40
C GLU A 98 -9.04 34.90 -15.65
N LEU A 99 -9.76 35.64 -14.77
CA LEU A 99 -11.17 35.96 -14.95
C LEU A 99 -11.42 36.72 -16.27
N ARG A 100 -10.50 37.60 -16.66
CA ARG A 100 -10.63 38.40 -17.88
C ARG A 100 -10.49 37.54 -19.14
N ASP A 101 -9.59 36.57 -19.13
CA ASP A 101 -9.37 35.65 -20.25
C ASP A 101 -10.50 34.61 -20.33
N GLU A 102 -11.01 34.10 -19.21
CA GLU A 102 -12.11 33.13 -19.17
C GLU A 102 -13.44 33.70 -19.62
N VAL A 103 -13.75 34.95 -19.23
CA VAL A 103 -14.97 35.62 -19.66
C VAL A 103 -14.94 35.90 -21.18
N PHE A 104 -13.76 36.19 -21.73
CA PHE A 104 -13.62 36.46 -23.15
C PHE A 104 -13.73 35.19 -24.02
N PHE A 105 -13.29 34.03 -23.51
CA PHE A 105 -13.32 32.75 -24.22
C PHE A 105 -14.48 31.83 -23.83
N GLY A 106 -15.41 32.28 -22.99
CA GLY A 106 -16.61 31.51 -22.63
C GLY A 106 -16.34 30.27 -21.76
N ARG A 107 -15.18 30.18 -21.11
CA ARG A 107 -14.84 29.11 -20.15
C ARG A 107 -15.23 29.52 -18.74
N ILE A 108 -16.49 29.53 -18.46
CA ILE A 108 -16.98 29.71 -17.07
C ILE A 108 -17.01 28.33 -16.41
N GLY A 109 -16.12 28.14 -15.42
CA GLY A 109 -16.05 26.95 -14.58
C GLY A 109 -15.34 25.77 -15.25
N GLN A 110 -14.10 25.53 -14.89
CA GLN A 110 -13.52 24.23 -15.18
C GLN A 110 -14.29 23.17 -14.38
N PRO A 111 -14.86 22.16 -15.03
CA PRO A 111 -15.43 21.04 -14.31
C PRO A 111 -14.32 20.45 -13.44
N GLY A 112 -14.60 20.24 -12.16
CA GLY A 112 -13.66 19.58 -11.26
C GLY A 112 -13.16 18.29 -11.89
N ARG A 113 -11.90 17.94 -11.60
CA ARG A 113 -11.28 16.73 -12.12
C ARG A 113 -12.14 15.51 -11.79
N ILE A 114 -12.50 14.75 -12.80
CA ILE A 114 -13.28 13.53 -12.68
C ILE A 114 -12.40 12.36 -13.08
N ASP A 115 -12.12 11.50 -12.13
CA ASP A 115 -11.38 10.27 -12.36
C ASP A 115 -12.29 9.07 -12.04
N ASN A 116 -12.42 8.18 -13.00
CA ASN A 116 -13.16 6.93 -12.83
C ASN A 116 -12.18 5.76 -12.96
N ARG A 117 -12.25 4.85 -12.01
CA ARG A 117 -11.44 3.63 -12.00
C ARG A 117 -12.35 2.40 -11.99
N TYR A 118 -12.10 1.51 -12.92
CA TYR A 118 -12.72 0.18 -12.95
C TYR A 118 -11.65 -0.85 -12.64
N MET A 119 -11.94 -1.80 -11.77
CA MET A 119 -10.98 -2.83 -11.38
C MET A 119 -11.67 -4.19 -11.28
N LEU A 120 -11.00 -5.20 -11.84
CA LEU A 120 -11.34 -6.61 -11.70
C LEU A 120 -10.17 -7.31 -11.01
N THR A 121 -10.44 -8.00 -9.91
CA THR A 121 -9.47 -8.87 -9.24
C THR A 121 -9.95 -10.31 -9.26
N LEU A 122 -9.02 -11.21 -9.49
CA LEU A 122 -9.23 -12.65 -9.49
C LEU A 122 -8.19 -13.31 -8.59
N SER A 123 -8.62 -14.24 -7.75
CA SER A 123 -7.72 -15.01 -6.89
C SER A 123 -8.16 -16.46 -6.89
N MET A 124 -7.22 -17.38 -7.16
CA MET A 124 -7.49 -18.80 -7.28
C MET A 124 -6.36 -19.64 -6.67
N PRO A 125 -6.63 -20.61 -5.79
CA PRO A 125 -5.64 -21.56 -5.35
C PRO A 125 -5.30 -22.55 -6.49
N LEU A 126 -4.01 -22.80 -6.71
CA LEU A 126 -3.51 -23.73 -7.74
C LEU A 126 -3.46 -25.17 -7.25
N GLY A 127 -4.52 -25.63 -6.63
CA GLY A 127 -4.62 -27.00 -6.12
C GLY A 127 -5.80 -27.20 -5.18
N GLY A 128 -5.88 -28.43 -4.65
CA GLY A 128 -6.93 -28.83 -3.69
C GLY A 128 -6.51 -28.79 -2.23
N GLU A 129 -5.23 -28.62 -1.98
CA GLU A 129 -4.66 -28.62 -0.64
C GLU A 129 -4.77 -27.25 0.02
N SER A 130 -4.85 -27.23 1.35
CA SER A 130 -4.93 -25.98 2.12
C SER A 130 -3.71 -25.07 1.98
N ARG A 131 -2.59 -25.59 1.50
CA ARG A 131 -1.31 -24.87 1.28
C ARG A 131 -0.99 -24.64 -0.20
N ALA A 132 -1.96 -24.88 -1.09
CA ALA A 132 -1.77 -24.66 -2.51
C ALA A 132 -1.37 -23.21 -2.80
N PRO A 133 -0.41 -22.98 -3.71
CA PRO A 133 -0.09 -21.63 -4.14
C PRO A 133 -1.33 -20.93 -4.70
N THR A 134 -1.38 -19.63 -4.51
CA THR A 134 -2.49 -18.81 -5.00
C THR A 134 -2.02 -17.93 -6.13
N ILE A 135 -2.70 -17.98 -7.26
CA ILE A 135 -2.56 -17.01 -8.34
C ILE A 135 -3.51 -15.84 -8.09
N ASN A 136 -2.98 -14.64 -8.21
CA ASN A 136 -3.74 -13.41 -8.10
C ASN A 136 -3.56 -12.61 -9.38
N THR A 137 -4.65 -12.11 -9.93
CA THR A 137 -4.64 -11.29 -11.14
C THR A 137 -5.50 -10.06 -10.90
N SER A 138 -5.02 -8.90 -11.31
CA SER A 138 -5.79 -7.67 -11.27
C SER A 138 -5.68 -6.92 -12.59
N PHE A 139 -6.81 -6.35 -13.01
CA PHE A 139 -6.92 -5.45 -14.15
C PHE A 139 -7.57 -4.18 -13.67
N SER A 140 -6.96 -3.05 -13.96
CA SER A 140 -7.59 -1.76 -13.71
C SER A 140 -7.54 -0.87 -14.95
N ARG A 141 -8.56 -0.04 -15.09
CA ARG A 141 -8.64 0.97 -16.13
C ARG A 141 -9.11 2.27 -15.52
N ASP A 142 -8.30 3.29 -15.70
CA ASP A 142 -8.62 4.66 -15.34
C ASP A 142 -9.15 5.38 -16.57
N THR A 143 -10.26 6.11 -16.39
CA THR A 143 -10.91 6.93 -17.41
C THR A 143 -11.26 8.28 -16.79
N GLY A 144 -11.28 9.32 -17.56
CA GLY A 144 -11.47 10.69 -17.08
C GLY A 144 -10.26 11.54 -17.46
N ASP A 145 -9.82 12.38 -16.57
CA ASP A 145 -8.68 13.28 -16.82
C ASP A 145 -7.34 12.53 -16.79
N THR A 146 -7.24 11.47 -16.02
CA THR A 146 -6.13 10.51 -16.07
C THR A 146 -6.58 9.23 -16.77
N ARG A 147 -6.03 8.96 -17.94
CA ARG A 147 -6.32 7.73 -18.69
C ARG A 147 -5.17 6.76 -18.55
N GLY A 148 -5.53 5.52 -18.21
CA GLY A 148 -4.53 4.49 -18.06
C GLY A 148 -5.14 3.11 -17.90
N SER A 149 -4.28 2.11 -17.95
CA SER A 149 -4.63 0.74 -17.59
C SER A 149 -3.45 0.08 -16.88
N GLN A 150 -3.76 -0.76 -15.92
CA GLN A 150 -2.77 -1.58 -15.23
C GLN A 150 -3.23 -3.03 -15.21
N GLN A 151 -2.30 -3.91 -15.46
CA GLN A 151 -2.48 -5.35 -15.39
C GLN A 151 -1.41 -5.91 -14.47
N GLN A 152 -1.79 -6.80 -13.60
CA GLN A 152 -0.86 -7.47 -12.70
C GLN A 152 -1.25 -8.94 -12.60
N VAL A 153 -0.24 -9.80 -12.59
CA VAL A 153 -0.37 -11.22 -12.28
C VAL A 153 0.69 -11.58 -11.26
N GLY A 154 0.34 -12.41 -10.30
CA GLY A 154 1.26 -12.88 -9.29
C GLY A 154 0.88 -14.26 -8.79
N ILE A 155 1.88 -14.98 -8.31
CA ILE A 155 1.73 -16.25 -7.61
C ILE A 155 2.45 -16.11 -6.29
N ASN A 156 1.80 -16.55 -5.23
CA ASN A 156 2.39 -16.61 -3.90
C ASN A 156 2.00 -17.91 -3.21
N GLY A 157 2.86 -18.36 -2.33
CA GLY A 157 2.62 -19.61 -1.62
C GLY A 157 3.58 -19.82 -0.45
N PHE A 158 3.39 -20.97 0.17
CA PHE A 158 4.22 -21.43 1.27
C PHE A 158 4.73 -22.83 0.96
N LEU A 159 5.95 -23.14 1.39
CA LEU A 159 6.57 -24.43 1.26
C LEU A 159 7.16 -24.90 2.60
N GLY A 160 7.33 -26.19 2.72
CA GLY A 160 7.91 -26.84 3.91
C GLY A 160 6.87 -27.15 4.99
N GLU A 161 7.31 -27.96 5.93
CA GLU A 161 6.58 -28.16 7.18
C GLU A 161 6.50 -26.82 7.91
N ASP A 162 5.42 -26.53 8.59
CA ASP A 162 5.20 -25.29 9.33
C ASP A 162 5.21 -23.99 8.51
N THR A 163 5.06 -24.07 7.15
CA THR A 163 5.09 -22.88 6.29
C THR A 163 6.39 -22.05 6.42
N ALA A 164 7.52 -22.74 6.61
CA ALA A 164 8.81 -22.10 6.89
C ALA A 164 9.29 -21.20 5.75
N LEU A 165 9.01 -21.57 4.50
CA LEU A 165 9.33 -20.78 3.32
C LEU A 165 8.06 -20.15 2.75
N ASN A 166 8.02 -18.83 2.69
CA ASN A 166 7.05 -18.06 1.92
C ASN A 166 7.72 -17.49 0.67
N TYR A 167 7.01 -17.47 -0.43
CA TYR A 167 7.53 -16.94 -1.69
C TYR A 167 6.45 -16.25 -2.50
N GLY A 168 6.88 -15.36 -3.36
CA GLY A 168 6.00 -14.74 -4.33
C GLY A 168 6.74 -14.23 -5.54
N VAL A 169 6.05 -14.26 -6.67
CA VAL A 169 6.50 -13.71 -7.95
C VAL A 169 5.34 -12.91 -8.52
N SER A 170 5.60 -11.70 -8.99
CA SER A 170 4.58 -10.90 -9.65
C SER A 170 5.17 -10.10 -10.80
N ALA A 171 4.35 -9.92 -11.82
CA ALA A 171 4.65 -9.04 -12.94
C ALA A 171 3.47 -8.09 -13.15
N SER A 172 3.77 -6.84 -13.44
CA SER A 172 2.76 -5.84 -13.74
C SER A 172 3.16 -4.99 -14.95
N ARG A 173 2.15 -4.52 -15.65
CA ARG A 173 2.29 -3.56 -16.75
C ARG A 173 1.29 -2.45 -16.55
N ALA A 174 1.78 -1.22 -16.58
CA ALA A 174 0.95 -0.03 -16.58
C ALA A 174 1.15 0.74 -17.88
N THR A 175 0.06 1.27 -18.40
CA THR A 175 0.04 2.08 -19.62
C THR A 175 -0.77 3.32 -19.33
N SER A 176 -0.19 4.48 -19.54
CA SER A 176 -0.87 5.78 -19.54
C SER A 176 -0.72 6.44 -20.92
N GLU A 177 -1.30 7.60 -21.13
CA GLU A 177 -1.27 8.29 -22.42
C GLU A 177 0.15 8.51 -22.96
N SER A 178 1.13 8.72 -22.08
CA SER A 178 2.51 9.05 -22.45
C SER A 178 3.56 8.05 -21.99
N THR A 179 3.19 7.07 -21.18
CA THR A 179 4.16 6.20 -20.52
C THR A 179 3.71 4.75 -20.49
N HIS A 180 4.65 3.86 -20.79
CA HIS A 180 4.49 2.43 -20.59
C HIS A 180 5.53 1.96 -19.60
N SER A 181 5.10 1.37 -18.50
CA SER A 181 5.99 0.81 -17.49
C SER A 181 5.68 -0.67 -17.26
N GLY A 182 6.73 -1.44 -17.06
CA GLY A 182 6.64 -2.84 -16.64
C GLY A 182 7.44 -3.01 -15.35
N GLN A 183 6.94 -3.85 -14.47
CA GLN A 183 7.60 -4.16 -13.21
C GLN A 183 7.52 -5.66 -12.96
N PHE A 184 8.63 -6.23 -12.52
CA PHE A 184 8.74 -7.60 -12.06
C PHE A 184 9.23 -7.59 -10.61
N ASN A 185 8.60 -8.39 -9.75
CA ASN A 185 9.00 -8.52 -8.36
C ASN A 185 9.00 -10.00 -7.97
N THR A 186 10.00 -10.39 -7.21
CA THR A 186 10.02 -11.70 -6.55
C THR A 186 10.56 -11.55 -5.15
N TYR A 187 10.06 -12.36 -4.24
CA TYR A 187 10.53 -12.41 -2.88
C TYR A 187 10.50 -13.84 -2.36
N ALA A 188 11.37 -14.11 -1.41
CA ALA A 188 11.38 -15.31 -0.61
C ALA A 188 11.70 -14.95 0.84
N GLY A 189 10.98 -15.54 1.76
CA GLY A 189 11.21 -15.42 3.18
C GLY A 189 11.32 -16.81 3.80
N TYR A 190 12.41 -17.08 4.49
CA TYR A 190 12.63 -18.35 5.15
C TYR A 190 12.76 -18.17 6.65
N ARG A 191 11.91 -18.84 7.38
CA ARG A 191 11.88 -18.81 8.84
C ARG A 191 12.50 -20.08 9.39
N THR A 192 13.59 -19.91 10.11
CA THR A 192 14.23 -20.97 10.90
C THR A 192 13.84 -20.83 12.36
N ASP A 193 14.26 -21.74 13.22
CA ASP A 193 14.02 -21.63 14.66
C ASP A 193 14.75 -20.43 15.29
N ALA A 194 15.88 -19.99 14.70
CA ALA A 194 16.78 -18.98 15.23
C ALA A 194 16.69 -17.61 14.52
N THR A 195 16.22 -17.56 13.27
CA THR A 195 16.28 -16.35 12.46
C THR A 195 15.22 -16.36 11.36
N GLN A 196 14.88 -15.19 10.89
CA GLN A 196 14.07 -14.99 9.70
C GLN A 196 14.93 -14.36 8.60
N LEU A 197 15.09 -15.07 7.50
CA LEU A 197 15.81 -14.62 6.32
C LEU A 197 14.82 -14.10 5.29
N ARG A 198 15.17 -13.03 4.60
CA ARG A 198 14.38 -12.45 3.50
C ARG A 198 15.29 -12.13 2.34
N ALA A 199 14.82 -12.41 1.15
CA ALA A 199 15.44 -11.99 -0.09
C ALA A 199 14.36 -11.44 -1.02
N GLY A 200 14.69 -10.40 -1.77
CA GLY A 200 13.77 -9.80 -2.73
C GLY A 200 14.51 -9.23 -3.91
N TYR A 201 13.92 -9.35 -5.08
CA TYR A 201 14.38 -8.73 -6.30
C TYR A 201 13.23 -8.03 -6.97
N SER A 202 13.45 -6.79 -7.35
CA SER A 202 12.52 -6.02 -8.16
C SER A 202 13.24 -5.45 -9.37
N GLN A 203 12.54 -5.45 -10.49
CA GLN A 203 13.02 -4.88 -11.75
C GLN A 203 11.92 -4.03 -12.36
N SER A 204 12.27 -2.82 -12.70
CA SER A 204 11.47 -1.93 -13.53
C SER A 204 12.22 -1.63 -14.84
N ARG A 205 11.64 -0.76 -15.67
CA ARG A 205 12.25 -0.39 -16.96
C ARG A 205 13.67 0.16 -16.80
N ASP A 206 13.88 1.01 -15.80
CA ASP A 206 15.08 1.83 -15.66
C ASP A 206 15.86 1.53 -14.38
N SER A 207 15.40 0.57 -13.57
CA SER A 207 16.05 0.23 -12.31
C SER A 207 15.86 -1.23 -11.94
N SER A 208 16.85 -1.79 -11.26
CA SER A 208 16.75 -3.08 -10.59
C SER A 208 17.25 -2.94 -9.15
N GLN A 209 16.60 -3.65 -8.25
CA GLN A 209 16.94 -3.65 -6.84
C GLN A 209 16.97 -5.08 -6.32
N LEU A 210 18.04 -5.42 -5.62
CA LEU A 210 18.19 -6.65 -4.87
C LEU A 210 18.24 -6.31 -3.39
N SER A 211 17.47 -7.00 -2.58
CA SER A 211 17.41 -6.82 -1.14
C SER A 211 17.61 -8.14 -0.42
N PHE A 212 18.38 -8.09 0.67
CA PHE A 212 18.54 -9.19 1.62
C PHE A 212 18.33 -8.66 3.02
N GLY A 213 17.73 -9.47 3.87
CA GLY A 213 17.53 -9.17 5.27
C GLY A 213 17.64 -10.43 6.10
N ALA A 214 18.14 -10.27 7.31
CA ALA A 214 18.14 -11.31 8.34
C ALA A 214 17.71 -10.65 9.63
N ASP A 215 16.71 -11.23 10.28
CA ASP A 215 16.21 -10.76 11.57
C ASP A 215 16.30 -11.91 12.56
N GLY A 216 16.78 -11.61 13.75
CA GLY A 216 16.88 -12.57 14.83
C GLY A 216 17.26 -11.89 16.14
N GLY A 217 17.08 -12.61 17.23
CA GLY A 217 17.45 -12.19 18.56
C GLY A 217 18.46 -13.13 19.17
N VAL A 218 19.32 -12.61 20.04
CA VAL A 218 20.27 -13.39 20.82
C VAL A 218 20.07 -13.07 22.28
N VAL A 219 19.89 -14.12 23.09
CA VAL A 219 19.79 -14.01 24.53
C VAL A 219 20.96 -14.75 25.17
N VAL A 220 21.76 -14.04 25.95
CA VAL A 220 22.85 -14.61 26.72
C VAL A 220 22.38 -14.82 28.17
N HIS A 221 22.49 -16.03 28.66
CA HIS A 221 22.06 -16.40 30.01
C HIS A 221 23.13 -17.27 30.70
N ALA A 222 22.92 -17.58 31.95
CA ALA A 222 23.93 -18.26 32.79
C ALA A 222 24.36 -19.64 32.24
N GLU A 223 23.51 -20.29 31.46
CA GLU A 223 23.74 -21.65 30.95
C GLU A 223 24.11 -21.68 29.45
N GLY A 224 24.18 -20.51 28.77
CA GLY A 224 24.56 -20.46 27.37
C GLY A 224 23.99 -19.28 26.58
N ILE A 225 23.83 -19.51 25.30
CA ILE A 225 23.30 -18.54 24.33
C ILE A 225 22.10 -19.15 23.64
N ALA A 226 20.98 -18.45 23.68
CA ALA A 226 19.77 -18.80 22.96
C ALA A 226 19.56 -17.85 21.79
N PHE A 227 19.18 -18.43 20.64
CA PHE A 227 18.80 -17.67 19.44
C PHE A 227 17.28 -17.68 19.30
N SER A 228 16.72 -16.59 18.83
CA SER A 228 15.29 -16.43 18.61
C SER A 228 15.02 -15.69 17.32
N GLN A 229 13.89 -15.94 16.68
CA GLN A 229 13.46 -15.23 15.47
C GLN A 229 13.27 -13.72 15.73
N SER A 230 12.69 -13.36 16.88
CA SER A 230 12.52 -11.97 17.32
C SER A 230 12.44 -11.92 18.84
N LEU A 231 12.97 -10.86 19.42
CA LEU A 231 12.77 -10.53 20.82
C LEU A 231 11.75 -9.39 20.91
N GLY A 232 10.61 -9.64 21.55
CA GLY A 232 9.62 -8.61 21.87
C GLY A 232 10.00 -7.81 23.12
N GLU A 233 9.14 -6.89 23.53
CA GLU A 233 9.30 -6.12 24.78
C GLU A 233 9.31 -7.05 26.01
N ALA A 234 8.64 -8.20 25.92
CA ALA A 234 8.69 -9.25 26.92
C ALA A 234 9.11 -10.57 26.24
N SER A 235 10.11 -11.23 26.78
CA SER A 235 10.59 -12.53 26.34
C SER A 235 10.71 -13.47 27.55
N ALA A 236 10.39 -14.75 27.34
CA ALA A 236 10.57 -15.79 28.34
C ALA A 236 11.60 -16.81 27.83
N LEU A 237 12.57 -17.13 28.65
CA LEU A 237 13.49 -18.23 28.42
C LEU A 237 12.92 -19.50 29.07
N VAL A 238 12.75 -20.55 28.29
CA VAL A 238 12.29 -21.85 28.76
C VAL A 238 13.45 -22.83 28.63
N HIS A 239 13.94 -23.30 29.77
CA HIS A 239 15.01 -24.28 29.83
C HIS A 239 14.46 -25.66 30.24
N VAL A 240 14.61 -26.65 29.37
CA VAL A 240 14.14 -28.03 29.59
C VAL A 240 15.24 -29.02 29.22
N PRO A 241 16.09 -29.42 30.14
CA PRO A 241 17.17 -30.34 29.86
C PRO A 241 16.66 -31.67 29.29
N GLY A 242 17.30 -32.15 28.24
CA GLY A 242 16.96 -33.42 27.58
C GLY A 242 15.74 -33.37 26.64
N ALA A 243 15.16 -32.19 26.38
CA ALA A 243 14.04 -32.02 25.49
C ALA A 243 14.43 -31.38 24.14
N GLU A 244 15.65 -31.61 23.67
CA GLU A 244 16.13 -31.07 22.38
C GLU A 244 15.16 -31.37 21.23
N GLY A 245 14.84 -30.36 20.44
CA GLY A 245 13.90 -30.45 19.31
C GLY A 245 12.43 -30.40 19.71
N ALA A 246 12.10 -30.42 20.99
CA ALA A 246 10.71 -30.28 21.45
C ALA A 246 10.16 -28.91 21.07
N ARG A 247 8.90 -28.89 20.58
CA ARG A 247 8.21 -27.65 20.22
C ARG A 247 7.53 -27.05 21.46
N LEU A 248 7.75 -25.79 21.66
CA LEU A 248 6.98 -25.02 22.66
C LEU A 248 5.60 -24.73 22.10
N GLY A 249 4.58 -25.01 22.90
CA GLY A 249 3.18 -24.72 22.51
C GLY A 249 2.98 -23.23 22.28
N GLY A 250 2.37 -22.89 21.13
CA GLY A 250 2.06 -21.51 20.74
C GLY A 250 2.31 -21.25 19.25
N SER A 251 1.98 -20.05 18.82
CA SER A 251 2.14 -19.63 17.41
C SER A 251 3.58 -19.26 17.02
N SER A 252 4.52 -19.27 17.97
CA SER A 252 5.90 -18.83 17.75
C SER A 252 6.76 -19.83 16.98
N GLY A 253 6.40 -21.13 16.95
CA GLY A 253 7.20 -22.19 16.35
C GLY A 253 8.55 -22.41 17.05
N ALA A 254 8.73 -21.89 18.27
CA ALA A 254 9.96 -22.03 19.02
C ALA A 254 10.24 -23.50 19.38
N ARG A 255 11.52 -23.89 19.29
CA ARG A 255 11.99 -25.23 19.67
C ARG A 255 13.08 -25.14 20.72
N VAL A 256 13.17 -26.17 21.51
CA VAL A 256 14.26 -26.36 22.49
C VAL A 256 15.54 -26.66 21.71
N ASN A 257 16.59 -25.87 21.94
CA ASN A 257 17.90 -26.06 21.32
C ASN A 257 18.71 -27.18 21.98
N SER A 258 19.96 -27.40 21.55
CA SER A 258 20.84 -28.42 22.10
C SER A 258 21.28 -28.20 23.55
N SER A 259 21.03 -27.04 24.10
CA SER A 259 21.35 -26.71 25.51
C SER A 259 20.15 -26.90 26.47
N GLY A 260 18.97 -27.23 25.96
CA GLY A 260 17.73 -27.44 26.73
C GLY A 260 16.78 -26.28 26.71
#